data_20900ad6cb85c7a2e229daa0f6c3fcb6
#
_entry.id   20900ad6cb85c7a2e229daa0f6c3fcb6
#
_cell.length_a   1.000
_cell.length_b   1.000
_cell.length_c   1.000
_cell.angle_alpha   90.00
_cell.angle_beta   90.00
_cell.angle_gamma   90.00
#
_symmetry.space_group_name_H-M   'P 1'
#
loop_
_entity.id
_entity.type
_entity.pdbx_description
1 polymer ?
#
loop_
_entity_poly.entity_id
_entity_poly.type
_entity_poly.pdbx_seq_one_letter_code
_entity_poly.pdbx_strand_id
1 'polypeptide(L)'
;QGMYSRQKTELDRLQAKVANGNMSRREFLSRVSAMGLGAMAPGLYMQSAAASPKKGGTLRLGMQGAASSDSLDPATFMAEYMINVGMGQLRNCLTEIDENNQLAPELAESWESSDAKTWIFNLRPGVEFHNGRSLKASDVVASLQHHMGEDTSSAAKGIVAQIETIQAQNDSQVMFMLTGPNADFAYLM
;
A
#
# COMPACT_ATOMS: atom_id res chain seq x y z
N GLN A 1 24.10 -13.48 46.82
CA GLN A 1 24.60 -12.64 45.68
C GLN A 1 25.02 -13.47 44.46
N GLY A 2 25.58 -14.69 44.60
CA GLY A 2 26.06 -15.50 43.45
C GLY A 2 24.97 -16.12 42.56
N MET A 3 23.80 -16.44 43.10
CA MET A 3 22.74 -17.12 42.36
C MET A 3 22.00 -16.15 41.41
N TYR A 4 21.75 -14.94 41.84
CA TYR A 4 21.12 -13.90 41.05
C TYR A 4 21.98 -13.43 39.85
N SER A 5 23.28 -13.38 40.04
CA SER A 5 24.26 -13.03 39.01
C SER A 5 24.32 -14.11 37.89
N ARG A 6 24.27 -15.38 38.23
CA ARG A 6 24.27 -16.48 37.26
C ARG A 6 22.97 -16.52 36.44
N GLN A 7 21.84 -16.29 37.10
CA GLN A 7 20.53 -16.23 36.41
C GLN A 7 20.46 -15.05 35.44
N LYS A 8 21.00 -13.90 35.81
CA LYS A 8 21.06 -12.73 34.93
C LYS A 8 21.93 -13.01 33.70
N THR A 9 23.11 -13.58 33.87
CA THR A 9 24.01 -13.90 32.75
C THR A 9 23.38 -14.90 31.76
N GLU A 10 22.67 -15.92 32.28
CA GLU A 10 21.99 -16.88 31.41
C GLU A 10 20.79 -16.26 30.71
N LEU A 11 20.05 -15.36 31.36
CA LEU A 11 18.97 -14.62 30.75
C LEU A 11 19.46 -13.74 29.57
N ASP A 12 20.57 -13.00 29.80
CA ASP A 12 21.18 -12.15 28.77
C ASP A 12 21.62 -13.01 27.54
N ARG A 13 22.17 -14.20 27.81
CA ARG A 13 22.54 -15.17 26.77
C ARG A 13 21.33 -15.69 25.96
N LEU A 14 20.23 -16.00 26.63
CA LEU A 14 18.99 -16.45 25.97
C LEU A 14 18.36 -15.32 25.15
N GLN A 15 18.41 -14.09 25.63
CA GLN A 15 17.95 -12.91 24.89
C GLN A 15 18.76 -12.71 23.61
N ALA A 16 20.09 -12.79 23.70
CA ALA A 16 20.95 -12.71 22.52
C ALA A 16 20.63 -13.78 21.46
N LYS A 17 20.30 -15.02 21.88
CA LYS A 17 19.90 -16.08 20.96
C LYS A 17 18.58 -15.77 20.26
N VAL A 18 17.61 -15.18 20.95
CA VAL A 18 16.34 -14.75 20.33
C VAL A 18 16.59 -13.60 19.34
N ALA A 19 17.36 -12.60 19.75
CA ALA A 19 17.69 -11.46 18.91
C ALA A 19 18.41 -11.87 17.61
N ASN A 20 19.27 -12.89 17.67
CA ASN A 20 20.01 -13.41 16.53
C ASN A 20 19.22 -14.47 15.72
N GLY A 21 17.95 -14.72 16.06
CA GLY A 21 17.11 -15.72 15.37
C GLY A 21 17.48 -17.18 15.65
N ASN A 22 18.36 -17.45 16.60
CA ASN A 22 18.85 -18.78 16.96
C ASN A 22 18.01 -19.48 18.02
N MET A 23 16.88 -18.86 18.44
CA MET A 23 15.94 -19.41 19.41
C MET A 23 14.55 -18.83 19.15
N SER A 24 13.49 -19.66 19.20
CA SER A 24 12.13 -19.21 19.10
C SER A 24 11.67 -18.52 20.40
N ARG A 25 10.69 -17.59 20.29
CA ARG A 25 10.07 -16.94 21.46
C ARG A 25 9.46 -17.96 22.43
N ARG A 26 8.86 -19.02 21.91
CA ARG A 26 8.26 -20.10 22.72
C ARG A 26 9.32 -20.83 23.53
N GLU A 27 10.43 -21.16 22.91
CA GLU A 27 11.56 -21.84 23.58
C GLU A 27 12.21 -20.94 24.62
N PHE A 28 12.36 -19.65 24.34
CA PHE A 28 12.83 -18.66 25.29
C PHE A 28 11.95 -18.60 26.53
N LEU A 29 10.63 -18.44 26.35
CA LEU A 29 9.68 -18.38 27.47
C LEU A 29 9.71 -19.68 28.30
N SER A 30 9.78 -20.83 27.66
CA SER A 30 9.87 -22.13 28.35
C SER A 30 11.11 -22.21 29.22
N ARG A 31 12.28 -21.77 28.72
CA ARG A 31 13.54 -21.80 29.47
C ARG A 31 13.56 -20.80 30.62
N VAL A 32 13.04 -19.59 30.41
CA VAL A 32 12.93 -18.56 31.45
C VAL A 32 11.98 -18.99 32.56
N SER A 33 10.87 -19.65 32.22
CA SER A 33 9.94 -20.24 33.20
C SER A 33 10.59 -21.35 34.00
N ALA A 34 11.39 -22.21 33.37
CA ALA A 34 12.14 -23.28 34.04
C ALA A 34 13.23 -22.76 35.00
N MET A 35 13.72 -21.52 34.78
CA MET A 35 14.64 -20.85 35.68
C MET A 35 13.96 -20.17 36.90
N GLY A 36 12.65 -20.36 37.07
CA GLY A 36 11.85 -19.75 38.14
C GLY A 36 11.60 -18.24 37.96
N LEU A 37 11.89 -17.68 36.78
CA LEU A 37 11.70 -16.25 36.47
C LEU A 37 10.36 -15.97 35.77
N GLY A 38 9.52 -16.99 35.62
CA GLY A 38 8.24 -16.93 34.89
C GLY A 38 7.16 -16.01 35.46
N ALA A 39 7.31 -15.56 36.72
CA ALA A 39 6.36 -14.68 37.37
C ALA A 39 6.71 -13.19 37.30
N MET A 40 7.91 -12.84 36.83
CA MET A 40 8.35 -11.45 36.70
C MET A 40 8.15 -10.97 35.25
N ALA A 41 6.97 -10.45 34.99
CA ALA A 41 6.57 -9.61 33.86
C ALA A 41 7.20 -9.97 32.49
N PRO A 42 6.51 -10.78 31.67
CA PRO A 42 6.92 -11.03 30.29
C PRO A 42 7.07 -9.74 29.46
N GLY A 43 6.40 -8.66 29.86
CA GLY A 43 6.43 -7.37 29.15
C GLY A 43 7.76 -6.61 29.24
N LEU A 44 8.55 -6.77 30.30
CA LEU A 44 9.84 -6.06 30.44
C LEU A 44 10.95 -6.70 29.59
N TYR A 45 10.83 -7.98 29.24
CA TYR A 45 11.85 -8.67 28.44
C TYR A 45 11.55 -8.65 26.92
N MET A 46 10.37 -8.19 26.52
CA MET A 46 9.97 -8.12 25.11
C MET A 46 10.29 -6.77 24.43
N GLN A 47 10.81 -5.81 25.18
CA GLN A 47 11.06 -4.45 24.66
C GLN A 47 12.31 -4.33 23.76
N SER A 48 13.14 -5.35 23.65
CA SER A 48 14.41 -5.23 22.93
C SER A 48 14.57 -6.13 21.70
N ALA A 49 13.57 -6.89 21.33
CA ALA A 49 13.57 -7.60 20.05
C ALA A 49 12.75 -6.83 19.01
N ALA A 50 13.05 -5.56 18.82
CA ALA A 50 12.79 -4.89 17.56
C ALA A 50 13.73 -5.56 16.53
N ALA A 51 13.30 -6.69 15.98
CA ALA A 51 13.97 -7.28 14.84
C ALA A 51 14.01 -6.20 13.78
N SER A 52 15.20 -5.70 13.46
CA SER A 52 15.36 -4.77 12.34
C SER A 52 14.74 -5.43 11.12
N PRO A 53 13.87 -4.74 10.40
CA PRO A 53 13.24 -5.31 9.23
C PRO A 53 14.31 -5.80 8.26
N LYS A 54 14.26 -7.07 7.89
CA LYS A 54 15.10 -7.61 6.82
C LYS A 54 14.46 -7.24 5.49
N LYS A 55 15.22 -6.59 4.62
CA LYS A 55 14.75 -6.29 3.26
C LYS A 55 14.64 -7.58 2.44
N GLY A 56 13.60 -7.67 1.64
CA GLY A 56 13.35 -8.80 0.75
C GLY A 56 12.67 -9.99 1.45
N GLY A 57 12.55 -11.08 0.73
CA GLY A 57 11.85 -12.30 1.15
C GLY A 57 10.56 -12.53 0.36
N THR A 58 9.76 -13.52 0.80
CA THR A 58 8.47 -13.87 0.19
C THR A 58 7.35 -13.64 1.19
N LEU A 59 6.41 -12.77 0.84
CA LEU A 59 5.15 -12.60 1.56
C LEU A 59 4.10 -13.53 0.94
N ARG A 60 3.44 -14.34 1.77
CA ARG A 60 2.32 -15.19 1.35
C ARG A 60 1.06 -14.70 2.05
N LEU A 61 0.10 -14.22 1.25
CA LEU A 61 -1.18 -13.71 1.72
C LEU A 61 -2.28 -14.70 1.35
N GLY A 62 -3.10 -15.09 2.34
CA GLY A 62 -4.36 -15.78 2.10
C GLY A 62 -5.46 -14.74 1.95
N MET A 63 -6.10 -14.70 0.80
CA MET A 63 -7.21 -13.78 0.51
C MET A 63 -8.41 -14.55 -0.05
N GLN A 64 -9.60 -14.03 0.18
CA GLN A 64 -10.84 -14.58 -0.36
C GLN A 64 -11.23 -13.88 -1.68
N GLY A 65 -12.20 -14.44 -2.38
CA GLY A 65 -12.86 -13.80 -3.51
C GLY A 65 -12.20 -14.03 -4.85
N ALA A 66 -11.28 -15.00 -4.99
CA ALA A 66 -10.79 -15.42 -6.29
C ALA A 66 -11.84 -16.28 -7.02
N ALA A 67 -12.08 -16.01 -8.31
CA ALA A 67 -13.01 -16.73 -9.17
C ALA A 67 -12.39 -17.03 -10.54
N SER A 68 -12.90 -18.06 -11.21
CA SER A 68 -12.47 -18.41 -12.57
C SER A 68 -12.85 -17.36 -13.63
N SER A 69 -13.76 -16.44 -13.30
CA SER A 69 -14.16 -15.30 -14.11
C SER A 69 -13.34 -14.05 -13.89
N ASP A 70 -12.36 -14.08 -12.97
CA ASP A 70 -11.50 -12.91 -12.72
C ASP A 70 -10.70 -12.54 -13.97
N SER A 71 -10.55 -11.26 -14.19
CA SER A 71 -9.79 -10.70 -15.30
C SER A 71 -8.88 -9.58 -14.80
N LEU A 72 -7.89 -9.21 -15.61
CA LEU A 72 -7.02 -8.06 -15.30
C LEU A 72 -7.60 -6.72 -15.74
N ASP A 73 -8.82 -6.71 -16.28
CA ASP A 73 -9.53 -5.48 -16.61
C ASP A 73 -10.07 -4.81 -15.33
N PRO A 74 -9.60 -3.59 -14.97
CA PRO A 74 -10.02 -2.90 -13.76
C PRO A 74 -11.50 -2.57 -13.71
N ALA A 75 -12.18 -2.46 -14.84
CA ALA A 75 -13.64 -2.27 -14.91
C ALA A 75 -14.43 -3.48 -14.39
N THR A 76 -13.78 -4.64 -14.25
CA THR A 76 -14.41 -5.89 -13.78
C THR A 76 -14.07 -6.23 -12.33
N PHE A 77 -13.28 -5.42 -11.64
CA PHE A 77 -12.85 -5.69 -10.27
C PHE A 77 -14.01 -5.53 -9.29
N MET A 78 -14.55 -6.64 -8.82
CA MET A 78 -15.62 -6.69 -7.83
C MET A 78 -15.21 -7.42 -6.56
N ALA A 79 -14.28 -8.37 -6.67
CA ALA A 79 -13.82 -9.16 -5.55
C ALA A 79 -12.62 -8.52 -4.85
N GLU A 80 -12.56 -8.65 -3.54
CA GLU A 80 -11.49 -8.12 -2.69
C GLU A 80 -10.10 -8.57 -3.16
N TYR A 81 -9.98 -9.84 -3.60
CA TYR A 81 -8.73 -10.36 -4.17
C TYR A 81 -8.27 -9.54 -5.38
N MET A 82 -9.16 -9.29 -6.36
CA MET A 82 -8.81 -8.56 -7.56
C MET A 82 -8.53 -7.08 -7.30
N ILE A 83 -9.23 -6.46 -6.34
CA ILE A 83 -8.97 -5.09 -5.91
C ILE A 83 -7.56 -4.99 -5.32
N ASN A 84 -7.20 -5.85 -4.36
CA ASN A 84 -5.89 -5.81 -3.70
C ASN A 84 -4.73 -6.16 -4.65
N VAL A 85 -4.90 -7.16 -5.54
CA VAL A 85 -3.86 -7.55 -6.49
C VAL A 85 -3.82 -6.60 -7.67
N GLY A 86 -4.96 -6.30 -8.27
CA GLY A 86 -5.03 -5.49 -9.48
C GLY A 86 -4.66 -4.03 -9.23
N MET A 87 -5.23 -3.39 -8.22
CA MET A 87 -4.95 -1.98 -7.92
C MET A 87 -3.74 -1.81 -7.00
N GLY A 88 -3.59 -2.66 -5.99
CA GLY A 88 -2.54 -2.49 -4.99
C GLY A 88 -1.16 -3.06 -5.37
N GLN A 89 -1.06 -3.94 -6.37
CA GLN A 89 0.20 -4.64 -6.72
C GLN A 89 0.61 -4.45 -8.19
N LEU A 90 -0.35 -4.41 -9.11
CA LEU A 90 -0.09 -4.40 -10.55
C LEU A 90 -0.26 -3.02 -11.18
N ARG A 91 -0.90 -2.09 -10.49
CA ARG A 91 -1.25 -0.76 -10.99
C ARG A 91 -1.01 0.29 -9.94
N ASN A 92 -0.94 1.53 -10.43
CA ASN A 92 -0.78 2.71 -9.61
C ASN A 92 -1.91 3.70 -9.92
N CYS A 93 -2.29 4.49 -8.92
CA CYS A 93 -3.19 5.63 -9.05
C CYS A 93 -2.41 6.91 -9.39
N LEU A 94 -3.08 8.01 -9.68
CA LEU A 94 -2.41 9.31 -9.81
C LEU A 94 -1.91 9.80 -8.46
N THR A 95 -2.70 9.56 -7.42
CA THR A 95 -2.41 9.92 -6.03
C THR A 95 -2.71 8.72 -5.12
N GLU A 96 -2.16 8.72 -3.93
CA GLU A 96 -2.45 7.70 -2.91
C GLU A 96 -2.75 8.34 -1.55
N ILE A 97 -3.27 7.56 -0.63
CA ILE A 97 -3.45 7.96 0.77
C ILE A 97 -2.40 7.24 1.60
N ASP A 98 -1.52 8.01 2.24
CA ASP A 98 -0.43 7.48 3.05
C ASP A 98 -0.91 6.88 4.39
N GLU A 99 0.04 6.32 5.16
CA GLU A 99 -0.23 5.73 6.47
C GLU A 99 -0.74 6.74 7.53
N ASN A 100 -0.65 8.04 7.24
CA ASN A 100 -1.16 9.12 8.11
C ASN A 100 -2.51 9.65 7.63
N ASN A 101 -3.13 8.99 6.64
CA ASN A 101 -4.35 9.42 5.95
C ASN A 101 -4.20 10.78 5.25
N GLN A 102 -3.01 11.07 4.74
CA GLN A 102 -2.74 12.27 3.97
C GLN A 102 -2.60 11.92 2.49
N LEU A 103 -3.06 12.83 1.63
CA LEU A 103 -2.91 12.69 0.19
C LEU A 103 -1.42 12.80 -0.19
N ALA A 104 -0.92 11.77 -0.88
CA ALA A 104 0.47 11.64 -1.29
C ALA A 104 0.60 11.49 -2.81
N PRO A 105 1.71 11.96 -3.40
CA PRO A 105 2.02 11.78 -4.82
C PRO A 105 2.32 10.32 -5.16
N GLU A 106 1.70 9.81 -6.24
CA GLU A 106 2.03 8.51 -6.82
C GLU A 106 2.45 8.65 -8.28
N LEU A 107 1.61 8.35 -9.28
CA LEU A 107 1.94 8.63 -10.69
C LEU A 107 1.95 10.12 -11.01
N ALA A 108 1.13 10.92 -10.33
CA ALA A 108 1.25 12.37 -10.37
C ALA A 108 2.21 12.82 -9.26
N GLU A 109 3.23 13.58 -9.62
CA GLU A 109 4.15 14.20 -8.65
C GLU A 109 3.57 15.48 -8.04
N SER A 110 2.61 16.12 -8.71
CA SER A 110 1.90 17.29 -8.22
C SER A 110 0.56 17.47 -8.91
N TRP A 111 -0.33 18.21 -8.27
CA TRP A 111 -1.61 18.63 -8.82
C TRP A 111 -2.00 20.00 -8.29
N GLU A 112 -2.85 20.69 -9.04
CA GLU A 112 -3.35 22.01 -8.66
C GLU A 112 -4.76 22.25 -9.21
N SER A 113 -5.49 23.09 -8.51
CA SER A 113 -6.75 23.67 -8.93
C SER A 113 -6.97 25.01 -8.23
N SER A 114 -7.42 26.01 -8.96
CA SER A 114 -7.76 27.33 -8.38
C SER A 114 -9.25 27.48 -8.07
N ASP A 115 -10.09 26.63 -8.65
CA ASP A 115 -11.56 26.72 -8.61
C ASP A 115 -12.23 25.43 -8.15
N ALA A 116 -11.43 24.42 -7.78
CA ALA A 116 -11.86 23.06 -7.46
C ALA A 116 -12.68 22.38 -8.57
N LYS A 117 -12.77 22.97 -9.77
CA LYS A 117 -13.46 22.44 -10.93
C LYS A 117 -12.49 22.02 -12.03
N THR A 118 -11.47 22.85 -12.28
CA THR A 118 -10.41 22.57 -13.26
C THR A 118 -9.18 22.08 -12.51
N TRP A 119 -8.79 20.83 -12.72
CA TRP A 119 -7.65 20.19 -12.08
C TRP A 119 -6.57 19.87 -13.10
N ILE A 120 -5.32 20.15 -12.74
CA ILE A 120 -4.14 19.82 -13.53
C ILE A 120 -3.28 18.87 -12.73
N PHE A 121 -2.92 17.73 -13.31
CA PHE A 121 -2.01 16.74 -12.72
C PHE A 121 -0.75 16.67 -13.55
N ASN A 122 0.41 16.80 -12.90
CA ASN A 122 1.73 16.67 -13.51
C ASN A 122 2.25 15.26 -13.24
N LEU A 123 2.50 14.48 -14.28
CA LEU A 123 2.93 13.10 -14.18
C LEU A 123 4.40 13.01 -13.84
N ARG A 124 4.75 12.02 -13.04
CA ARG A 124 6.12 11.68 -12.68
C ARG A 124 6.90 11.25 -13.93
N PRO A 125 8.10 11.80 -14.16
CA PRO A 125 8.94 11.39 -15.28
C PRO A 125 9.54 10.00 -15.06
N GLY A 126 9.85 9.31 -16.16
CA GLY A 126 10.58 8.03 -16.14
C GLY A 126 9.76 6.83 -15.68
N VAL A 127 8.43 6.96 -15.54
CA VAL A 127 7.54 5.83 -15.26
C VAL A 127 7.37 4.98 -16.52
N GLU A 128 7.50 3.67 -16.36
CA GLU A 128 7.33 2.70 -17.45
C GLU A 128 6.26 1.67 -17.09
N PHE A 129 5.50 1.23 -18.09
CA PHE A 129 4.64 0.06 -17.98
C PHE A 129 5.47 -1.22 -17.91
N HIS A 130 4.87 -2.34 -17.49
CA HIS A 130 5.53 -3.65 -17.40
C HIS A 130 6.16 -4.14 -18.71
N ASN A 131 5.74 -3.60 -19.84
CA ASN A 131 6.33 -3.90 -21.16
C ASN A 131 7.46 -2.93 -21.58
N GLY A 132 7.91 -2.03 -20.71
CA GLY A 132 8.97 -1.06 -20.97
C GLY A 132 8.54 0.20 -21.73
N ARG A 133 7.24 0.36 -22.05
CA ARG A 133 6.72 1.58 -22.69
C ARG A 133 6.56 2.68 -21.62
N SER A 134 7.05 3.88 -21.92
CA SER A 134 6.90 5.03 -21.02
C SER A 134 5.43 5.45 -20.86
N LEU A 135 5.05 5.83 -19.64
CA LEU A 135 3.76 6.42 -19.32
C LEU A 135 3.65 7.81 -19.96
N LYS A 136 2.47 8.08 -20.53
CA LYS A 136 2.10 9.40 -21.07
C LYS A 136 0.73 9.82 -20.55
N ALA A 137 0.46 11.12 -20.59
CA ALA A 137 -0.84 11.68 -20.22
C ALA A 137 -2.00 11.09 -21.04
N SER A 138 -1.78 10.73 -22.30
CA SER A 138 -2.77 10.03 -23.13
C SER A 138 -3.16 8.66 -22.58
N ASP A 139 -2.28 7.98 -21.84
CA ASP A 139 -2.59 6.69 -21.21
C ASP A 139 -3.52 6.87 -20.02
N VAL A 140 -3.32 7.93 -19.25
CA VAL A 140 -4.23 8.31 -18.15
C VAL A 140 -5.62 8.62 -18.69
N VAL A 141 -5.69 9.42 -19.78
CA VAL A 141 -6.95 9.74 -20.44
C VAL A 141 -7.66 8.46 -20.89
N ALA A 142 -6.97 7.56 -21.60
CA ALA A 142 -7.52 6.30 -22.07
C ALA A 142 -8.00 5.40 -20.93
N SER A 143 -7.20 5.33 -19.84
CA SER A 143 -7.55 4.54 -18.66
C SER A 143 -8.85 5.01 -18.02
N LEU A 144 -9.01 6.30 -17.79
CA LEU A 144 -10.23 6.82 -17.16
C LEU A 144 -11.43 6.76 -18.08
N GLN A 145 -11.25 7.02 -19.38
CA GLN A 145 -12.32 6.86 -20.38
C GLN A 145 -12.88 5.44 -20.44
N HIS A 146 -12.06 4.43 -20.14
CA HIS A 146 -12.51 3.03 -20.04
C HIS A 146 -13.59 2.83 -18.96
N HIS A 147 -13.58 3.64 -17.91
CA HIS A 147 -14.57 3.61 -16.82
C HIS A 147 -15.78 4.53 -17.06
N MET A 148 -15.76 5.41 -18.07
CA MET A 148 -16.78 6.44 -18.32
C MET A 148 -17.90 6.00 -19.28
N GLY A 149 -17.75 4.88 -19.99
CA GLY A 149 -18.74 4.40 -20.99
C GLY A 149 -20.13 4.16 -20.38
N GLU A 150 -21.19 4.37 -21.17
CA GLU A 150 -22.57 4.11 -20.72
C GLU A 150 -22.80 2.66 -20.32
N ASP A 151 -22.22 1.73 -21.08
CA ASP A 151 -22.32 0.28 -20.87
C ASP A 151 -21.26 -0.30 -19.94
N THR A 152 -20.42 0.54 -19.30
CA THR A 152 -19.38 0.04 -18.39
C THR A 152 -19.99 -0.57 -17.15
N SER A 153 -19.51 -1.75 -16.74
CA SER A 153 -19.81 -2.39 -15.46
C SER A 153 -18.89 -1.92 -14.32
N SER A 154 -18.02 -0.95 -14.59
CA SER A 154 -17.03 -0.47 -13.62
C SER A 154 -17.65 0.08 -12.35
N ALA A 155 -17.18 -0.40 -11.19
CA ALA A 155 -17.54 0.15 -9.89
C ALA A 155 -17.08 1.62 -9.74
N ALA A 156 -16.08 2.05 -10.50
CA ALA A 156 -15.59 3.43 -10.54
C ALA A 156 -16.51 4.38 -11.34
N LYS A 157 -17.55 3.87 -12.03
CA LYS A 157 -18.45 4.69 -12.85
C LYS A 157 -19.01 5.91 -12.12
N GLY A 158 -19.41 5.73 -10.85
CA GLY A 158 -19.93 6.83 -10.03
C GLY A 158 -18.87 7.88 -9.68
N ILE A 159 -17.63 7.48 -9.54
CA ILE A 159 -16.51 8.38 -9.25
C ILE A 159 -16.17 9.23 -10.48
N VAL A 160 -16.04 8.59 -11.64
CA VAL A 160 -15.68 9.27 -12.90
C VAL A 160 -16.83 10.08 -13.52
N ALA A 161 -18.07 9.86 -13.09
CA ALA A 161 -19.25 10.57 -13.59
C ALA A 161 -19.21 12.10 -13.35
N GLN A 162 -18.42 12.56 -12.39
CA GLN A 162 -18.22 13.98 -12.16
C GLN A 162 -17.25 14.64 -13.16
N ILE A 163 -16.53 13.85 -13.96
CA ILE A 163 -15.58 14.35 -14.96
C ILE A 163 -16.38 14.72 -16.21
N GLU A 164 -16.42 15.99 -16.56
CA GLU A 164 -17.03 16.51 -17.77
C GLU A 164 -16.10 16.29 -18.97
N THR A 165 -14.81 16.64 -18.80
CA THR A 165 -13.77 16.39 -19.80
C THR A 165 -12.45 16.02 -19.16
N ILE A 166 -11.70 15.19 -19.88
CA ILE A 166 -10.32 14.84 -19.54
C ILE A 166 -9.45 14.95 -20.79
N GLN A 167 -8.32 15.64 -20.69
CA GLN A 167 -7.45 15.93 -21.83
C GLN A 167 -5.96 15.87 -21.42
N ALA A 168 -5.15 15.25 -22.30
CA ALA A 168 -3.71 15.39 -22.24
C ALA A 168 -3.31 16.76 -22.78
N GLN A 169 -2.74 17.62 -21.96
CA GLN A 169 -2.23 18.94 -22.38
C GLN A 169 -0.88 18.79 -23.10
N ASN A 170 -0.09 17.82 -22.71
CA ASN A 170 1.16 17.38 -23.30
C ASN A 170 1.45 15.94 -22.83
N ASP A 171 2.63 15.39 -23.08
CA ASP A 171 2.99 14.01 -22.71
C ASP A 171 3.01 13.76 -21.19
N SER A 172 3.18 14.80 -20.37
CA SER A 172 3.34 14.68 -18.91
C SER A 172 2.26 15.40 -18.09
N GLN A 173 1.24 15.98 -18.73
CA GLN A 173 0.23 16.78 -18.02
C GLN A 173 -1.18 16.42 -18.46
N VAL A 174 -2.04 16.13 -17.48
CA VAL A 174 -3.45 15.82 -17.68
C VAL A 174 -4.30 16.89 -17.04
N MET A 175 -5.28 17.39 -17.79
CA MET A 175 -6.30 18.32 -17.30
C MET A 175 -7.64 17.63 -17.18
N PHE A 176 -8.30 17.84 -16.07
CA PHE A 176 -9.67 17.44 -15.80
C PHE A 176 -10.56 18.67 -15.67
N MET A 177 -11.71 18.64 -16.26
CA MET A 177 -12.79 19.56 -16.00
C MET A 177 -13.96 18.79 -15.38
N LEU A 178 -14.44 19.23 -14.24
CA LEU A 178 -15.55 18.59 -13.52
C LEU A 178 -16.88 19.27 -13.86
N THR A 179 -17.95 18.55 -13.72
CA THR A 179 -19.33 19.08 -13.87
C THR A 179 -19.65 20.14 -12.82
N GLY A 180 -19.05 20.05 -11.64
CA GLY A 180 -19.14 21.00 -10.52
C GLY A 180 -17.87 20.99 -9.67
N PRO A 181 -17.67 22.00 -8.79
CA PRO A 181 -16.46 22.06 -7.97
C PRO A 181 -16.42 20.90 -6.94
N ASN A 182 -15.25 20.28 -6.80
CA ASN A 182 -14.96 19.26 -5.81
C ASN A 182 -13.52 19.45 -5.30
N ALA A 183 -13.37 19.91 -4.06
CA ALA A 183 -12.06 20.15 -3.45
C ALA A 183 -11.32 18.82 -3.12
N ASP A 184 -12.06 17.72 -3.00
CA ASP A 184 -11.52 16.40 -2.65
C ASP A 184 -11.25 15.53 -3.90
N PHE A 185 -11.34 16.12 -5.11
CA PHE A 185 -11.18 15.35 -6.35
C PHE A 185 -9.86 14.58 -6.42
N ALA A 186 -8.77 15.17 -5.94
CA ALA A 186 -7.47 14.52 -5.94
C ALA A 186 -7.41 13.26 -5.04
N TYR A 187 -8.26 13.16 -4.00
CA TYR A 187 -8.38 11.93 -3.18
C TYR A 187 -9.05 10.77 -3.90
N LEU A 188 -9.66 11.02 -5.05
CA LEU A 188 -10.38 10.02 -5.84
C LEU A 188 -9.55 9.48 -7.01
N MET A 189 -8.41 10.08 -7.28
CA MET A 189 -7.55 9.83 -8.43
C MET A 189 -6.30 9.05 -8.05
#